data_706fe2c06d16e9a75d966eb146ea20dc
#
_entry.id   706fe2c06d16e9a75d966eb146ea20dc
#
_cell.length_a   1.000
_cell.length_b   1.000
_cell.length_c   1.000
_cell.angle_alpha   90.00
_cell.angle_beta   90.00
_cell.angle_gamma   90.00
#
_symmetry.space_group_name_H-M   'P 1'
#
loop_
_entity.id
_entity.type
_entity.pdbx_description
1 polymer ?
#
loop_
_entity_poly.entity_id
_entity_poly.type
_entity_poly.pdbx_seq_one_letter_code
_entity_poly.pdbx_strand_id
1 'polypeptide(L)'
;VEGALALWGCASARHIRADYYLSQPAAVTETFFMQEDVGGRWLKWAKELQFIAQAGVTYSHDPFDRERFERIRQMAAEMVSGGTGEDFGKVEGLFRQQCGYQTPKLDTRAAVFEEGKILLVQENDGRWALPGGWQDEDQTVYGNTVKEVWEEAGITVAPVRLIALQDHRRRNTPPNLFNICKVFVLCEPVEGEFRENIETLQCGWFGKEELPPLALEKTTKEQIEMCYAAAGDKHWVTLFD
;
A
#
# COMPACT_ATOMS: atom_id res chain seq x y z
N VAL A 1 -48.11 1.82 -3.10
CA VAL A 1 -47.23 2.88 -3.60
C VAL A 1 -46.01 2.19 -4.18
N GLU A 2 -46.03 1.98 -5.49
CA GLU A 2 -45.00 1.36 -6.29
C GLU A 2 -43.89 2.38 -6.54
N GLY A 3 -42.64 2.02 -6.23
CA GLY A 3 -41.45 2.77 -6.54
C GLY A 3 -40.57 1.98 -7.54
N ALA A 4 -40.52 2.46 -8.77
CA ALA A 4 -39.84 1.85 -9.90
C ALA A 4 -38.32 1.77 -9.69
N LEU A 5 -37.77 0.56 -9.80
CA LEU A 5 -36.34 0.31 -10.02
C LEU A 5 -35.98 0.73 -11.45
N ALA A 6 -35.23 1.80 -11.58
CA ALA A 6 -34.64 2.20 -12.85
C ALA A 6 -33.46 1.27 -13.17
N LEU A 7 -33.68 0.34 -14.10
CA LEU A 7 -32.63 -0.43 -14.75
C LEU A 7 -31.83 0.48 -15.70
N TRP A 8 -30.62 0.80 -15.33
CA TRP A 8 -29.66 1.42 -16.26
C TRP A 8 -29.21 0.37 -17.27
N GLY A 9 -29.77 0.45 -18.45
CA GLY A 9 -29.34 -0.35 -19.60
C GLY A 9 -27.96 0.13 -20.05
N CYS A 10 -26.96 -0.73 -19.85
CA CYS A 10 -25.64 -0.53 -20.43
C CYS A 10 -25.69 -0.96 -21.91
N ALA A 11 -25.94 -0.02 -22.83
CA ALA A 11 -25.70 -0.20 -24.24
C ALA A 11 -24.37 0.44 -24.62
N SER A 12 -23.52 -0.34 -25.29
CA SER A 12 -22.25 0.03 -25.94
C SER A 12 -20.99 0.16 -25.08
N ALA A 13 -20.54 -0.95 -24.49
CA ALA A 13 -19.12 -1.17 -24.23
C ALA A 13 -18.59 -2.24 -25.20
N ARG A 14 -18.51 -1.93 -26.50
CA ARG A 14 -17.78 -2.75 -27.45
C ARG A 14 -16.47 -2.06 -27.79
N HIS A 15 -15.38 -2.86 -27.66
CA HIS A 15 -14.00 -2.53 -28.06
C HIS A 15 -13.19 -1.64 -27.11
N ILE A 16 -13.05 -2.06 -25.85
CA ILE A 16 -11.78 -1.82 -25.16
C ILE A 16 -10.91 -3.02 -25.52
N ARG A 17 -9.80 -2.73 -26.17
CA ARG A 17 -8.91 -3.69 -26.84
C ARG A 17 -8.47 -4.81 -25.88
N ALA A 18 -8.87 -6.04 -26.18
CA ALA A 18 -8.28 -7.27 -25.63
C ALA A 18 -6.76 -7.37 -25.91
N ASP A 19 -6.26 -6.60 -26.87
CA ASP A 19 -4.86 -6.60 -27.30
C ASP A 19 -3.86 -6.08 -26.26
N TYR A 20 -4.31 -5.29 -25.27
CA TYR A 20 -3.41 -4.80 -24.21
C TYR A 20 -3.06 -5.87 -23.20
N TYR A 21 -3.95 -6.83 -22.94
CA TYR A 21 -3.68 -7.94 -22.03
C TYR A 21 -2.83 -9.05 -22.66
N LEU A 22 -2.79 -9.12 -24.00
CA LEU A 22 -2.02 -10.12 -24.75
C LEU A 22 -0.58 -9.66 -25.07
N SER A 23 -0.25 -8.39 -24.85
CA SER A 23 1.09 -7.83 -25.07
C SER A 23 1.96 -7.77 -23.78
N GLN A 24 1.43 -8.17 -22.64
CA GLN A 24 2.25 -8.38 -21.44
C GLN A 24 3.11 -9.62 -21.66
N PRO A 25 4.44 -9.55 -21.47
CA PRO A 25 5.29 -10.72 -21.64
C PRO A 25 4.81 -11.83 -20.71
N ALA A 26 4.68 -13.06 -21.23
CA ALA A 26 4.23 -14.26 -20.52
C ALA A 26 4.97 -14.57 -19.20
N ALA A 27 6.04 -13.86 -18.90
CA ALA A 27 6.80 -13.92 -17.66
C ALA A 27 6.01 -13.47 -16.41
N VAL A 28 4.87 -12.77 -16.55
CA VAL A 28 4.08 -12.31 -15.38
C VAL A 28 3.16 -13.41 -14.85
N THR A 29 2.78 -14.37 -15.68
CA THR A 29 1.85 -15.45 -15.29
C THR A 29 2.55 -16.70 -14.75
N GLU A 30 3.79 -16.97 -15.13
CA GLU A 30 4.53 -18.15 -14.65
C GLU A 30 5.27 -17.97 -13.33
N THR A 31 5.56 -16.72 -12.92
CA THR A 31 6.26 -16.45 -11.65
C THR A 31 5.37 -16.63 -10.41
N PHE A 32 4.08 -16.86 -10.58
CA PHE A 32 3.14 -17.04 -9.47
C PHE A 32 3.28 -18.39 -8.75
N PHE A 33 3.92 -19.38 -9.37
CA PHE A 33 4.16 -20.71 -8.83
C PHE A 33 5.64 -21.04 -8.63
N MET A 34 6.52 -20.04 -8.62
CA MET A 34 7.88 -20.28 -8.22
C MET A 34 7.88 -20.75 -6.76
N GLN A 35 8.50 -21.88 -6.56
CA GLN A 35 8.82 -22.57 -5.32
C GLN A 35 9.18 -21.57 -4.21
N GLU A 36 8.15 -21.01 -3.51
CA GLU A 36 8.39 -20.41 -2.22
C GLU A 36 8.95 -21.55 -1.34
N ASP A 37 10.18 -21.41 -0.91
CA ASP A 37 10.76 -22.29 0.08
C ASP A 37 9.76 -22.47 1.24
N VAL A 38 9.63 -23.69 1.75
CA VAL A 38 8.72 -24.02 2.87
C VAL A 38 8.96 -23.04 4.03
N GLY A 39 10.19 -22.51 4.17
CA GLY A 39 10.57 -21.46 5.12
C GLY A 39 9.77 -20.16 5.01
N GLY A 40 9.35 -19.73 3.81
CA GLY A 40 8.59 -18.47 3.60
C GLY A 40 7.06 -18.63 3.69
N ARG A 41 6.53 -19.84 3.53
CA ARG A 41 5.07 -20.08 3.50
C ARG A 41 4.39 -19.95 4.86
N TRP A 42 5.09 -20.17 5.96
CA TRP A 42 4.53 -20.10 7.31
C TRP A 42 3.93 -18.72 7.62
N LEU A 43 4.58 -17.63 7.22
CA LEU A 43 4.06 -16.27 7.43
C LEU A 43 2.78 -16.02 6.65
N LYS A 44 2.71 -16.53 5.41
CA LYS A 44 1.49 -16.47 4.60
C LYS A 44 0.33 -17.20 5.28
N TRP A 45 0.58 -18.42 5.76
CA TRP A 45 -0.42 -19.20 6.50
C TRP A 45 -0.83 -18.54 7.80
N ALA A 46 0.11 -18.00 8.58
CA ALA A 46 -0.21 -17.29 9.80
C ALA A 46 -1.10 -16.07 9.54
N LYS A 47 -0.83 -15.29 8.49
CA LYS A 47 -1.67 -14.16 8.08
C LYS A 47 -3.07 -14.61 7.63
N GLU A 48 -3.18 -15.71 6.89
CA GLU A 48 -4.45 -16.28 6.44
C GLU A 48 -5.27 -16.80 7.63
N LEU A 49 -4.64 -17.51 8.57
CA LEU A 49 -5.28 -17.97 9.80
C LEU A 49 -5.78 -16.78 10.64
N GLN A 50 -4.98 -15.73 10.78
CA GLN A 50 -5.42 -14.50 11.46
C GLN A 50 -6.63 -13.88 10.76
N PHE A 51 -6.63 -13.77 9.43
CA PHE A 51 -7.76 -13.26 8.65
C PHE A 51 -9.05 -14.07 8.91
N ILE A 52 -8.97 -15.41 8.83
CA ILE A 52 -10.10 -16.32 9.10
C ILE A 52 -10.60 -16.14 10.54
N ALA A 53 -9.67 -16.11 11.49
CA ALA A 53 -9.99 -15.98 12.91
C ALA A 53 -10.66 -14.64 13.22
N GLN A 54 -10.15 -13.54 12.69
CA GLN A 54 -10.72 -12.20 12.88
C GLN A 54 -12.16 -12.12 12.36
N ALA A 55 -12.41 -12.61 11.15
CA ALA A 55 -13.76 -12.66 10.58
C ALA A 55 -14.68 -13.58 11.42
N GLY A 56 -14.19 -14.75 11.79
CA GLY A 56 -14.94 -15.71 12.60
C GLY A 56 -15.32 -15.15 13.98
N VAL A 57 -14.40 -14.56 14.70
CA VAL A 57 -14.67 -13.92 16.00
C VAL A 57 -15.67 -12.79 15.88
N THR A 58 -15.60 -12.01 14.78
CA THR A 58 -16.49 -10.86 14.57
C THR A 58 -17.92 -11.29 14.22
N TYR A 59 -18.08 -12.26 13.33
CA TYR A 59 -19.38 -12.56 12.72
C TYR A 59 -20.06 -13.83 13.25
N SER A 60 -19.33 -14.74 13.93
CA SER A 60 -19.97 -15.91 14.51
C SER A 60 -20.82 -15.53 15.74
N HIS A 61 -22.02 -16.10 15.80
CA HIS A 61 -22.93 -15.96 16.94
C HIS A 61 -22.83 -17.14 17.90
N ASP A 62 -22.30 -18.29 17.47
CA ASP A 62 -22.10 -19.47 18.31
C ASP A 62 -20.88 -19.29 19.23
N PRO A 63 -21.04 -19.44 20.57
CA PRO A 63 -19.95 -19.24 21.50
C PRO A 63 -18.81 -20.26 21.32
N PHE A 64 -19.15 -21.51 20.94
CA PHE A 64 -18.14 -22.56 20.73
C PHE A 64 -17.34 -22.28 19.44
N ASP A 65 -17.97 -21.75 18.40
CA ASP A 65 -17.26 -21.35 17.21
C ASP A 65 -16.35 -20.16 17.47
N ARG A 66 -16.82 -19.18 18.26
CA ARG A 66 -15.99 -18.03 18.66
C ARG A 66 -14.74 -18.48 19.43
N GLU A 67 -14.87 -19.44 20.35
CA GLU A 67 -13.75 -20.03 21.08
C GLU A 67 -12.74 -20.68 20.13
N ARG A 68 -13.22 -21.43 19.12
CA ARG A 68 -12.37 -22.04 18.08
C ARG A 68 -11.63 -20.97 17.25
N PHE A 69 -12.30 -19.91 16.86
CA PHE A 69 -11.67 -18.79 16.11
C PHE A 69 -10.65 -18.05 16.97
N GLU A 70 -10.92 -17.84 18.27
CA GLU A 70 -9.92 -17.28 19.19
C GLU A 70 -8.70 -18.19 19.29
N ARG A 71 -8.87 -19.50 19.32
CA ARG A 71 -7.73 -20.44 19.30
C ARG A 71 -6.93 -20.36 18.01
N ILE A 72 -7.59 -20.24 16.85
CA ILE A 72 -6.92 -20.03 15.57
C ILE A 72 -6.11 -18.73 15.59
N ARG A 73 -6.64 -17.63 16.14
CA ARG A 73 -5.93 -16.35 16.31
C ARG A 73 -4.64 -16.53 17.15
N GLN A 74 -4.73 -17.24 18.26
CA GLN A 74 -3.57 -17.53 19.10
C GLN A 74 -2.51 -18.34 18.34
N MET A 75 -2.92 -19.38 17.62
CA MET A 75 -2.01 -20.18 16.79
C MET A 75 -1.30 -19.32 15.74
N ALA A 76 -2.03 -18.42 15.09
CA ALA A 76 -1.44 -17.48 14.13
C ALA A 76 -0.39 -16.57 14.80
N ALA A 77 -0.68 -16.07 16.00
CA ALA A 77 0.27 -15.25 16.77
C ALA A 77 1.50 -16.06 17.23
N GLU A 78 1.31 -17.31 17.67
CA GLU A 78 2.40 -18.24 18.00
C GLU A 78 3.32 -18.48 16.79
N MET A 79 2.73 -18.69 15.61
CA MET A 79 3.49 -18.87 14.36
C MET A 79 4.31 -17.63 14.00
N VAL A 80 3.72 -16.42 14.09
CA VAL A 80 4.45 -15.17 13.81
C VAL A 80 5.56 -14.96 14.82
N SER A 81 5.28 -15.07 16.12
CA SER A 81 6.27 -14.93 17.19
C SER A 81 7.43 -15.92 17.02
N GLY A 82 7.12 -17.19 16.80
CA GLY A 82 8.14 -18.24 16.61
C GLY A 82 8.99 -18.06 15.36
N GLY A 83 8.42 -17.53 14.27
CA GLY A 83 9.12 -17.33 13.01
C GLY A 83 9.89 -16.02 12.91
N THR A 84 9.51 -14.98 13.66
CA THR A 84 10.17 -13.66 13.64
C THR A 84 11.04 -13.38 14.86
N GLY A 85 10.84 -14.11 15.97
CA GLY A 85 11.45 -13.80 17.26
C GLY A 85 10.79 -12.64 18.02
N GLU A 86 9.69 -12.08 17.50
CA GLU A 86 8.92 -11.03 18.18
C GLU A 86 8.19 -11.59 19.41
N ASP A 87 7.98 -10.74 20.42
CA ASP A 87 7.24 -11.13 21.62
C ASP A 87 5.80 -11.56 21.31
N PHE A 88 5.38 -12.71 21.84
CA PHE A 88 4.04 -13.25 21.59
C PHE A 88 2.94 -12.28 22.03
N GLY A 89 3.06 -11.67 23.22
CA GLY A 89 2.04 -10.74 23.73
C GLY A 89 1.88 -9.51 22.85
N LYS A 90 2.99 -9.02 22.27
CA LYS A 90 2.98 -7.92 21.30
C LYS A 90 2.23 -8.32 20.02
N VAL A 91 2.53 -9.49 19.46
CA VAL A 91 1.87 -9.98 18.22
C VAL A 91 0.38 -10.25 18.47
N GLU A 92 0.05 -10.94 19.56
CA GLU A 92 -1.35 -11.24 19.95
C GLU A 92 -2.13 -9.93 20.18
N GLY A 93 -1.53 -8.95 20.85
CA GLY A 93 -2.11 -7.63 21.07
C GLY A 93 -2.45 -6.92 19.75
N LEU A 94 -1.53 -6.92 18.78
CA LEU A 94 -1.77 -6.37 17.45
C LEU A 94 -2.92 -7.06 16.71
N PHE A 95 -3.04 -8.39 16.81
CA PHE A 95 -4.12 -9.14 16.19
C PHE A 95 -5.47 -8.87 16.86
N ARG A 96 -5.51 -8.74 18.20
CA ARG A 96 -6.74 -8.44 18.96
C ARG A 96 -7.29 -7.05 18.72
N GLN A 97 -6.42 -6.08 18.39
CA GLN A 97 -6.84 -4.72 18.03
C GLN A 97 -7.56 -4.65 16.68
N GLN A 98 -7.44 -5.68 15.84
CA GLN A 98 -8.12 -5.75 14.55
C GLN A 98 -9.48 -6.45 14.71
N CYS A 99 -10.53 -5.86 14.15
CA CYS A 99 -11.89 -6.41 14.16
C CYS A 99 -12.54 -6.28 12.77
N GLY A 100 -13.65 -6.96 12.56
CA GLY A 100 -14.37 -6.95 11.29
C GLY A 100 -13.70 -7.77 10.19
N TYR A 101 -14.10 -7.52 8.95
CA TYR A 101 -13.49 -8.13 7.78
C TYR A 101 -12.16 -7.42 7.47
N GLN A 102 -11.09 -8.17 7.40
CA GLN A 102 -9.76 -7.59 7.14
C GLN A 102 -9.63 -7.21 5.67
N THR A 103 -9.35 -5.95 5.42
CA THR A 103 -9.02 -5.41 4.10
C THR A 103 -7.57 -4.91 4.06
N PRO A 104 -6.95 -4.77 2.89
CA PRO A 104 -5.68 -4.07 2.80
C PRO A 104 -5.82 -2.64 3.32
N LYS A 105 -4.82 -2.18 4.05
CA LYS A 105 -4.71 -0.76 4.43
C LYS A 105 -4.29 0.05 3.21
N LEU A 106 -4.84 1.25 3.05
CA LEU A 106 -4.41 2.18 2.02
C LEU A 106 -3.21 3.00 2.51
N ASP A 107 -2.22 3.18 1.65
CA ASP A 107 -1.00 3.94 1.89
C ASP A 107 -0.74 4.84 0.68
N THR A 108 -0.90 6.15 0.83
CA THR A 108 -0.71 7.10 -0.26
C THR A 108 0.76 7.51 -0.37
N ARG A 109 1.28 7.62 -1.58
CA ARG A 109 2.64 8.07 -1.89
C ARG A 109 2.61 9.15 -2.96
N ALA A 110 3.09 10.34 -2.63
CA ALA A 110 3.13 11.47 -3.55
C ALA A 110 4.42 11.47 -4.37
N ALA A 111 4.29 11.50 -5.69
CA ALA A 111 5.38 11.77 -6.61
C ALA A 111 5.32 13.27 -7.00
N VAL A 112 6.07 14.09 -6.28
CA VAL A 112 6.16 15.53 -6.50
C VAL A 112 7.42 15.83 -7.29
N PHE A 113 7.31 16.60 -8.37
CA PHE A 113 8.45 16.93 -9.23
C PHE A 113 8.65 18.44 -9.34
N GLU A 114 9.91 18.85 -9.24
CA GLU A 114 10.36 20.21 -9.51
C GLU A 114 11.69 20.16 -10.26
N GLU A 115 11.82 20.91 -11.34
CA GLU A 115 13.04 20.98 -12.18
C GLU A 115 13.62 19.59 -12.59
N GLY A 116 12.74 18.60 -12.83
CA GLY A 116 13.12 17.25 -13.23
C GLY A 116 13.64 16.37 -12.09
N LYS A 117 13.54 16.80 -10.83
CA LYS A 117 13.88 16.05 -9.64
C LYS A 117 12.63 15.66 -8.86
N ILE A 118 12.70 14.56 -8.12
CA ILE A 118 11.61 14.06 -7.29
C ILE A 118 11.86 14.43 -5.82
N LEU A 119 10.79 14.82 -5.12
CA LEU A 119 10.81 15.07 -3.69
C LEU A 119 10.86 13.75 -2.92
N LEU A 120 11.82 13.65 -2.00
CA LEU A 120 11.86 12.59 -1.00
C LEU A 120 11.95 13.22 0.40
N VAL A 121 11.50 12.47 1.39
CA VAL A 121 11.59 12.81 2.81
C VAL A 121 12.50 11.83 3.53
N GLN A 122 13.27 12.29 4.52
CA GLN A 122 14.14 11.44 5.29
C GLN A 122 13.45 11.01 6.59
N GLU A 123 13.33 9.71 6.75
CA GLU A 123 12.78 9.07 7.94
C GLU A 123 13.71 9.22 9.15
N ASN A 124 13.19 8.98 10.35
CA ASN A 124 13.96 9.07 11.59
C ASN A 124 15.13 8.06 11.67
N ASP A 125 15.14 7.02 10.85
CA ASP A 125 16.25 6.06 10.73
C ASP A 125 17.32 6.45 9.69
N GLY A 126 17.15 7.62 9.06
CA GLY A 126 18.07 8.19 8.07
C GLY A 126 17.85 7.73 6.63
N ARG A 127 16.92 6.80 6.38
CA ARG A 127 16.57 6.36 5.02
C ARG A 127 15.50 7.28 4.41
N TRP A 128 15.33 7.20 3.10
CA TRP A 128 14.49 8.11 2.35
C TRP A 128 13.31 7.40 1.69
N ALA A 129 12.19 8.10 1.58
CA ALA A 129 10.97 7.60 0.93
C ALA A 129 10.25 8.72 0.18
N LEU A 130 9.31 8.33 -0.70
CA LEU A 130 8.30 9.26 -1.19
C LEU A 130 7.44 9.73 0.00
N PRO A 131 7.12 11.03 0.10
CA PRO A 131 6.23 11.51 1.13
C PRO A 131 4.87 10.82 1.05
N GLY A 132 4.31 10.48 2.20
CA GLY A 132 3.05 9.78 2.29
C GLY A 132 2.98 8.73 3.39
N GLY A 133 1.77 8.34 3.75
CA GLY A 133 1.48 7.44 4.85
C GLY A 133 0.12 6.76 4.74
N TRP A 134 -0.33 6.25 5.87
CA TRP A 134 -1.64 5.62 5.98
C TRP A 134 -2.75 6.62 5.68
N GLN A 135 -3.71 6.20 4.85
CA GLN A 135 -4.89 7.00 4.64
C GLN A 135 -5.78 6.98 5.89
N ASP A 136 -6.05 8.14 6.46
CA ASP A 136 -7.01 8.32 7.54
C ASP A 136 -8.45 8.02 7.06
N GLU A 137 -9.30 7.55 7.99
CA GLU A 137 -10.67 7.12 7.67
C GLU A 137 -11.51 8.26 7.05
N ASP A 138 -11.32 9.48 7.52
CA ASP A 138 -12.06 10.66 7.08
C ASP A 138 -11.45 11.35 5.87
N GLN A 139 -10.32 10.84 5.36
CA GLN A 139 -9.61 11.41 4.21
C GLN A 139 -9.92 10.66 2.91
N THR A 140 -10.00 11.42 1.83
CA THR A 140 -9.92 10.84 0.48
C THR A 140 -8.46 10.59 0.10
N VAL A 141 -8.19 9.77 -0.91
CA VAL A 141 -6.83 9.59 -1.47
C VAL A 141 -6.21 10.95 -1.83
N TYR A 142 -6.99 11.85 -2.44
CA TYR A 142 -6.57 13.21 -2.77
C TYR A 142 -6.17 13.99 -1.53
N GLY A 143 -7.08 14.07 -0.54
CA GLY A 143 -6.87 14.84 0.69
C GLY A 143 -5.71 14.31 1.51
N ASN A 144 -5.63 12.98 1.67
CA ASN A 144 -4.52 12.35 2.39
C ASN A 144 -3.16 12.63 1.72
N THR A 145 -3.09 12.56 0.38
CA THR A 145 -1.86 12.87 -0.35
C THR A 145 -1.40 14.30 -0.10
N VAL A 146 -2.30 15.28 -0.12
CA VAL A 146 -1.96 16.70 0.18
C VAL A 146 -1.52 16.86 1.63
N LYS A 147 -2.27 16.26 2.56
CA LYS A 147 -1.99 16.29 4.01
C LYS A 147 -0.59 15.75 4.31
N GLU A 148 -0.27 14.55 3.84
CA GLU A 148 1.01 13.88 4.10
C GLU A 148 2.21 14.70 3.57
N VAL A 149 2.12 15.24 2.34
CA VAL A 149 3.20 16.06 1.80
C VAL A 149 3.40 17.33 2.62
N TRP A 150 2.30 17.93 3.09
CA TRP A 150 2.38 19.12 3.93
C TRP A 150 2.96 18.80 5.32
N GLU A 151 2.55 17.70 5.95
CA GLU A 151 3.03 17.29 7.28
C GLU A 151 4.51 16.90 7.26
N GLU A 152 4.94 16.13 6.24
CA GLU A 152 6.30 15.59 6.15
C GLU A 152 7.30 16.55 5.49
N ALA A 153 6.87 17.35 4.50
CA ALA A 153 7.77 18.21 3.73
C ALA A 153 7.47 19.72 3.84
N GLY A 154 6.34 20.12 4.44
CA GLY A 154 5.93 21.53 4.52
C GLY A 154 5.48 22.13 3.19
N ILE A 155 5.28 21.30 2.16
CA ILE A 155 4.96 21.73 0.80
C ILE A 155 3.49 21.44 0.52
N THR A 156 2.75 22.44 0.06
CA THR A 156 1.40 22.28 -0.47
C THR A 156 1.48 21.77 -1.91
N VAL A 157 0.71 20.73 -2.23
CA VAL A 157 0.71 20.13 -3.56
C VAL A 157 -0.68 20.04 -4.17
N ALA A 158 -0.76 20.00 -5.49
CA ALA A 158 -1.96 19.71 -6.25
C ALA A 158 -1.84 18.30 -6.85
N PRO A 159 -2.59 17.29 -6.37
CA PRO A 159 -2.67 15.99 -7.02
C PRO A 159 -3.25 16.09 -8.42
N VAL A 160 -2.55 15.51 -9.41
CA VAL A 160 -2.90 15.60 -10.83
C VAL A 160 -3.57 14.33 -11.33
N ARG A 161 -3.00 13.17 -11.01
CA ARG A 161 -3.51 11.86 -11.44
C ARG A 161 -2.93 10.70 -10.63
N LEU A 162 -3.59 9.56 -10.69
CA LEU A 162 -3.06 8.31 -10.18
C LEU A 162 -1.97 7.77 -11.11
N ILE A 163 -0.83 7.40 -10.54
CA ILE A 163 0.26 6.71 -11.23
C ILE A 163 0.02 5.21 -11.17
N ALA A 164 -0.20 4.67 -9.96
CA ALA A 164 -0.37 3.24 -9.76
C ALA A 164 -1.12 2.91 -8.47
N LEU A 165 -1.71 1.69 -8.46
CA LEU A 165 -2.12 0.98 -7.26
C LEU A 165 -1.31 -0.31 -7.18
N GLN A 166 -0.53 -0.49 -6.11
CA GLN A 166 0.40 -1.62 -5.98
C GLN A 166 0.20 -2.39 -4.68
N ASP A 167 0.23 -3.71 -4.78
CA ASP A 167 0.31 -4.58 -3.61
C ASP A 167 1.74 -4.56 -3.04
N HIS A 168 1.87 -4.07 -1.81
CA HIS A 168 3.16 -4.02 -1.09
C HIS A 168 3.89 -5.37 -1.10
N ARG A 169 3.18 -6.49 -0.99
CA ARG A 169 3.79 -7.84 -0.93
C ARG A 169 4.60 -8.19 -2.16
N ARG A 170 4.30 -7.56 -3.30
CA ARG A 170 4.95 -7.82 -4.59
C ARG A 170 6.14 -6.91 -4.86
N ARG A 171 6.23 -5.79 -4.13
CA ARG A 171 7.14 -4.70 -4.49
C ARG A 171 8.10 -4.31 -3.38
N ASN A 172 7.68 -4.40 -2.11
CA ASN A 172 8.42 -3.86 -0.99
C ASN A 172 8.94 -4.95 -0.05
N THR A 173 10.06 -4.68 0.61
CA THR A 173 10.70 -5.57 1.59
C THR A 173 11.14 -4.79 2.82
N PRO A 174 11.09 -5.38 4.01
CA PRO A 174 10.56 -6.70 4.35
C PRO A 174 9.03 -6.77 4.23
N PRO A 175 8.44 -7.98 4.18
CA PRO A 175 6.98 -8.13 4.16
C PRO A 175 6.34 -7.56 5.42
N ASN A 176 5.26 -6.81 5.27
CA ASN A 176 4.49 -6.28 6.39
C ASN A 176 3.51 -7.33 6.94
N LEU A 177 3.18 -7.25 8.24
CA LEU A 177 2.20 -8.12 8.87
C LEU A 177 0.79 -7.95 8.25
N PHE A 178 0.42 -6.72 7.92
CA PHE A 178 -0.83 -6.39 7.24
C PHE A 178 -0.62 -6.24 5.73
N ASN A 179 -1.67 -6.52 4.97
CA ASN A 179 -1.65 -6.19 3.55
C ASN A 179 -1.82 -4.69 3.35
N ILE A 180 -1.10 -4.15 2.37
CA ILE A 180 -1.08 -2.73 2.06
C ILE A 180 -1.31 -2.56 0.56
N CYS A 181 -2.25 -1.71 0.21
CA CYS A 181 -2.42 -1.18 -1.14
C CYS A 181 -1.76 0.19 -1.19
N LYS A 182 -0.65 0.31 -1.91
CA LYS A 182 0.05 1.57 -2.13
C LYS A 182 -0.56 2.31 -3.31
N VAL A 183 -0.93 3.56 -3.08
CA VAL A 183 -1.54 4.44 -4.07
C VAL A 183 -0.55 5.55 -4.41
N PHE A 184 0.03 5.48 -5.61
CA PHE A 184 0.97 6.48 -6.09
C PHE A 184 0.25 7.59 -6.84
N VAL A 185 0.49 8.83 -6.44
CA VAL A 185 -0.19 10.01 -6.98
C VAL A 185 0.84 10.99 -7.53
N LEU A 186 0.68 11.39 -8.80
CA LEU A 186 1.46 12.47 -9.38
C LEU A 186 0.93 13.79 -8.84
N CYS A 187 1.84 14.64 -8.34
CA CYS A 187 1.51 15.93 -7.77
C CYS A 187 2.39 17.04 -8.34
N GLU A 188 1.82 18.24 -8.47
CA GLU A 188 2.53 19.46 -8.77
C GLU A 188 2.74 20.26 -7.46
N PRO A 189 3.96 20.77 -7.19
CA PRO A 189 4.18 21.65 -6.05
C PRO A 189 3.48 23.01 -6.29
N VAL A 190 2.86 23.55 -5.24
CA VAL A 190 2.16 24.85 -5.30
C VAL A 190 2.97 25.91 -4.56
N GLU A 191 3.26 25.68 -3.29
CA GLU A 191 4.00 26.59 -2.42
C GLU A 191 4.48 25.86 -1.16
N GLY A 192 5.35 26.48 -0.41
CA GLY A 192 5.82 25.99 0.87
C GLY A 192 7.31 25.68 0.87
N GLU A 193 7.82 25.43 2.07
CA GLU A 193 9.19 25.04 2.33
C GLU A 193 9.23 24.08 3.52
N PHE A 194 10.29 23.29 3.61
CA PHE A 194 10.45 22.34 4.69
C PHE A 194 10.41 23.04 6.06
N ARG A 195 9.68 22.44 6.97
CA ARG A 195 9.65 22.83 8.40
C ARG A 195 9.93 21.61 9.25
N GLU A 196 10.72 21.83 10.29
CA GLU A 196 11.01 20.79 11.28
C GLU A 196 9.70 20.22 11.86
N ASN A 197 9.60 18.89 11.86
CA ASN A 197 8.45 18.14 12.35
C ASN A 197 8.90 16.86 13.07
N ILE A 198 7.97 16.10 13.64
CA ILE A 198 8.28 14.90 14.44
C ILE A 198 8.46 13.63 13.61
N GLU A 199 8.07 13.64 12.34
CA GLU A 199 7.99 12.45 11.48
C GLU A 199 9.19 12.33 10.56
N THR A 200 9.72 13.48 10.09
CA THR A 200 10.81 13.50 9.11
C THR A 200 11.95 14.41 9.56
N LEU A 201 13.19 14.00 9.28
CA LEU A 201 14.38 14.77 9.61
C LEU A 201 14.61 15.93 8.64
N GLN A 202 14.33 15.69 7.35
CA GLN A 202 14.46 16.67 6.28
C GLN A 202 13.76 16.19 5.01
N CYS A 203 13.58 17.08 4.04
CA CYS A 203 13.22 16.71 2.68
C CYS A 203 14.28 17.17 1.68
N GLY A 204 14.25 16.62 0.46
CA GLY A 204 15.19 16.97 -0.59
C GLY A 204 14.72 16.57 -1.98
N TRP A 205 15.28 17.21 -2.99
CA TRP A 205 15.00 16.97 -4.40
C TRP A 205 16.12 16.16 -5.04
N PHE A 206 15.79 14.99 -5.58
CA PHE A 206 16.78 14.03 -6.10
C PHE A 206 16.57 13.74 -7.57
N GLY A 207 17.66 13.69 -8.32
CA GLY A 207 17.68 13.19 -9.68
C GLY A 207 17.52 11.67 -9.70
N LYS A 208 17.01 11.13 -10.82
CA LYS A 208 16.76 9.68 -10.97
C LYS A 208 17.97 8.80 -10.67
N GLU A 209 19.18 9.26 -11.04
CA GLU A 209 20.42 8.51 -10.87
C GLU A 209 21.17 8.85 -9.55
N GLU A 210 20.65 9.80 -8.77
CA GLU A 210 21.28 10.32 -7.54
C GLU A 210 20.43 10.02 -6.30
N LEU A 211 19.75 8.88 -6.28
CA LEU A 211 18.87 8.51 -5.18
C LEU A 211 19.66 8.16 -3.91
N PRO A 212 19.25 8.67 -2.75
CA PRO A 212 19.85 8.32 -1.48
C PRO A 212 19.45 6.90 -1.04
N PRO A 213 19.98 6.37 0.09
CA PRO A 213 19.53 5.11 0.65
C PRO A 213 18.02 5.12 0.95
N LEU A 214 17.27 4.20 0.33
CA LEU A 214 15.82 4.17 0.41
C LEU A 214 15.30 3.27 1.55
N ALA A 215 14.18 3.65 2.14
CA ALA A 215 13.35 2.83 3.03
C ALA A 215 12.52 1.87 2.17
N LEU A 216 13.08 0.67 1.87
CA LEU A 216 12.51 -0.26 0.88
C LEU A 216 11.12 -0.78 1.25
N GLU A 217 10.78 -0.79 2.53
CA GLU A 217 9.42 -1.08 3.02
C GLU A 217 8.41 0.01 2.64
N LYS A 218 8.88 1.24 2.39
CA LYS A 218 8.05 2.37 1.99
C LYS A 218 8.14 2.67 0.50
N THR A 219 9.38 2.74 -0.03
CA THR A 219 9.63 3.16 -1.41
C THR A 219 10.82 2.41 -1.98
N THR A 220 10.67 1.80 -3.16
CA THR A 220 11.77 1.15 -3.89
C THR A 220 12.25 2.01 -5.06
N LYS A 221 13.43 1.68 -5.60
CA LYS A 221 13.98 2.35 -6.78
C LYS A 221 13.05 2.20 -7.99
N GLU A 222 12.49 1.01 -8.20
CA GLU A 222 11.57 0.71 -9.29
C GLU A 222 10.29 1.55 -9.19
N GLN A 223 9.81 1.80 -7.97
CA GLN A 223 8.66 2.68 -7.74
C GLN A 223 8.97 4.14 -8.08
N ILE A 224 10.17 4.63 -7.75
CA ILE A 224 10.61 5.96 -8.15
C ILE A 224 10.76 6.05 -9.68
N GLU A 225 11.36 5.04 -10.30
CA GLU A 225 11.49 4.98 -11.77
C GLU A 225 10.14 5.00 -12.48
N MET A 226 9.15 4.28 -11.94
CA MET A 226 7.76 4.33 -12.39
C MET A 226 7.18 5.75 -12.27
N CYS A 227 7.43 6.46 -11.17
CA CYS A 227 6.97 7.84 -10.98
C CYS A 227 7.60 8.78 -12.02
N TYR A 228 8.89 8.64 -12.32
CA TYR A 228 9.56 9.40 -13.38
C TYR A 228 8.96 9.11 -14.75
N ALA A 229 8.71 7.85 -15.07
CA ALA A 229 8.06 7.48 -16.34
C ALA A 229 6.67 8.10 -16.48
N ALA A 230 5.88 8.05 -15.40
CA ALA A 230 4.54 8.64 -15.36
C ALA A 230 4.56 10.16 -15.49
N ALA A 231 5.53 10.85 -14.88
CA ALA A 231 5.67 12.30 -15.00
C ALA A 231 6.03 12.72 -16.44
N GLY A 232 6.82 11.92 -17.14
CA GLY A 232 7.25 12.18 -18.52
C GLY A 232 6.20 11.84 -19.60
N ASP A 233 5.19 11.04 -19.28
CA ASP A 233 4.17 10.58 -20.23
C ASP A 233 2.81 11.24 -19.96
N LYS A 234 2.39 12.14 -20.83
CA LYS A 234 1.06 12.80 -20.75
C LYS A 234 -0.12 11.85 -20.95
N HIS A 235 0.13 10.68 -21.56
CA HIS A 235 -0.87 9.64 -21.83
C HIS A 235 -0.74 8.45 -20.89
N TRP A 236 -0.07 8.62 -19.77
CA TRP A 236 0.12 7.57 -18.77
C TRP A 236 -1.18 6.90 -18.40
N VAL A 237 -1.19 5.58 -18.49
CA VAL A 237 -2.29 4.74 -18.01
C VAL A 237 -1.94 4.25 -16.62
N THR A 238 -2.82 4.46 -15.66
CA THR A 238 -2.63 4.01 -14.27
C THR A 238 -2.34 2.52 -14.21
N LEU A 239 -1.22 2.16 -13.61
CA LEU A 239 -0.84 0.76 -13.40
C LEU A 239 -1.52 0.19 -12.16
N PHE A 240 -1.84 -1.09 -12.16
CA PHE A 240 -2.36 -1.77 -10.96
C PHE A 240 -1.99 -3.26 -10.97
N ASP A 241 -1.77 -3.81 -9.77
CA ASP A 241 -1.50 -5.24 -9.57
C ASP A 241 -2.80 -6.07 -9.48
#